data_b374def213b61be41f31d23821267f75
#
_entry.id   b374def213b61be41f31d23821267f75
#
_cell.length_a   1.000
_cell.length_b   1.000
_cell.length_c   1.000
_cell.angle_alpha   90.00
_cell.angle_beta   90.00
_cell.angle_gamma   90.00
#
_symmetry.space_group_name_H-M   'P 1'
#
loop_
_entity.id
_entity.type
_entity.pdbx_description
1 polymer ?
#
loop_
_entity_poly.entity_id
_entity_poly.type
_entity_poly.pdbx_seq_one_letter_code
_entity_poly.pdbx_strand_id
1 'polypeptide(L)'
;MSKPFYVTTPIYYVNDRPHIGHTYTTVLADVIARFHRMRGEQVYFLTGTDEHGQKVEKAAAARGITPKQLADEVVANYTELWKQMGMTHFRFIRTTDQDHRDQVQRLFKRLLDKGDIYKATYKGLYSVSDEAYVTETQAKELQAQGLAHQLIELEEETYFFRLSAYQDRLLKLYEEHPEFVQPEFRFNEVKRFVEGGLQDLSISRTSISWGIPVPGDEKHVIYVWFDALLNYLTGCPANSWPPDLQIVGKDILRFHAVYWPAFLMAAGMFLPTTILAHGWWLMGDDKMSKSKGNVVRPDTLLRFGNDALRFYFMRDMQVGHDRGFSYEGFMDRLNADLANGLGNLAARTLSMIQRYRGGVVPMPTVMDELDQEMATQLLAVFPEYLEQARASNFHGALDVLWTYLRTLDGYIVKAEPWKLAKDPGNDPKLDAVLANLYRALRATALLVAPVMPELAQTLWEGLGHSTKVTETTFHGFALDGPAIGPIGESKPLFQRIDKEKEMSDLMAADAPAEIKPSLDVPEIRETVEADTFFKVDLRVGKILEAERVPKSDKLIKMKVDIGLEQRTIVGGIGKAYEPADLLNRLVVVVANLAPRKLMGIESHGMLLAASDNASKPYLIAPPADALPGFLVK
;
A
#
# COMPACT_ATOMS: atom_id res chain seq x y z
N MET A 1 24.89 -8.16 25.76
CA MET A 1 24.61 -7.79 24.36
C MET A 1 23.43 -6.83 24.38
N SER A 2 23.46 -5.74 23.60
CA SER A 2 22.32 -4.85 23.44
C SER A 2 21.15 -5.63 22.82
N LYS A 3 19.90 -5.22 23.12
CA LYS A 3 18.70 -5.74 22.50
C LYS A 3 18.80 -5.55 20.97
N PRO A 4 18.47 -6.55 20.14
CA PRO A 4 18.36 -6.38 18.69
C PRO A 4 17.32 -5.33 18.32
N PHE A 5 17.56 -4.58 17.23
CA PHE A 5 16.57 -3.68 16.65
C PHE A 5 15.45 -4.49 16.00
N TYR A 6 14.22 -4.29 16.43
CA TYR A 6 13.06 -5.02 15.93
C TYR A 6 12.10 -4.09 15.18
N VAL A 7 12.00 -4.28 13.87
CA VAL A 7 11.13 -3.52 12.98
C VAL A 7 10.05 -4.42 12.37
N THR A 8 8.83 -3.89 12.21
CA THR A 8 7.71 -4.64 11.67
C THR A 8 6.93 -3.84 10.62
N THR A 9 6.36 -4.55 9.63
CA THR A 9 5.25 -4.03 8.83
C THR A 9 3.92 -4.43 9.48
N PRO A 10 2.77 -3.89 9.03
CA PRO A 10 1.50 -4.57 9.27
C PRO A 10 1.48 -5.90 8.50
N ILE A 11 0.61 -6.79 8.91
CA ILE A 11 0.30 -7.99 8.14
C ILE A 11 -0.81 -7.68 7.13
N TYR A 12 -0.72 -8.27 5.93
CA TYR A 12 -1.54 -7.90 4.79
C TYR A 12 -2.73 -8.83 4.60
N TYR A 13 -3.93 -8.27 4.33
CA TYR A 13 -5.11 -9.07 4.01
C TYR A 13 -4.92 -9.90 2.75
N VAL A 14 -5.33 -11.18 2.82
CA VAL A 14 -5.20 -12.15 1.71
C VAL A 14 -6.41 -12.14 0.76
N ASN A 15 -7.01 -10.98 0.54
CA ASN A 15 -8.13 -10.84 -0.37
C ASN A 15 -7.70 -10.54 -1.82
N ASP A 16 -6.41 -10.25 -2.07
CA ASP A 16 -5.80 -10.01 -3.39
C ASP A 16 -4.28 -10.07 -3.38
N ARG A 17 -3.71 -10.01 -4.62
CA ARG A 17 -2.27 -9.83 -4.85
C ARG A 17 -1.78 -8.48 -4.31
N PRO A 18 -0.48 -8.37 -3.95
CA PRO A 18 0.11 -7.11 -3.50
C PRO A 18 0.01 -6.00 -4.57
N HIS A 19 -0.15 -4.77 -4.12
CA HIS A 19 -0.08 -3.55 -4.92
C HIS A 19 1.04 -2.65 -4.40
N ILE A 20 1.33 -1.53 -5.08
CA ILE A 20 2.45 -0.65 -4.72
C ILE A 20 2.37 -0.10 -3.29
N GLY A 21 1.17 0.03 -2.70
CA GLY A 21 1.03 0.42 -1.29
C GLY A 21 1.63 -0.60 -0.32
N HIS A 22 1.32 -1.90 -0.49
CA HIS A 22 1.92 -2.99 0.30
C HIS A 22 3.43 -3.05 0.07
N THR A 23 3.85 -2.90 -1.19
CA THR A 23 5.25 -2.93 -1.59
C THR A 23 6.04 -1.78 -0.97
N TYR A 24 5.48 -0.56 -0.98
CA TYR A 24 6.10 0.60 -0.35
C TYR A 24 6.35 0.37 1.15
N THR A 25 5.33 -0.09 1.88
CA THR A 25 5.46 -0.36 3.32
C THR A 25 6.57 -1.37 3.61
N THR A 26 6.63 -2.46 2.82
CA THR A 26 7.64 -3.51 3.00
C THR A 26 9.04 -3.03 2.60
N VAL A 27 9.16 -2.26 1.51
CA VAL A 27 10.43 -1.64 1.09
C VAL A 27 10.93 -0.67 2.15
N LEU A 28 10.06 0.19 2.72
CA LEU A 28 10.46 1.11 3.78
C LEU A 28 11.02 0.36 5.00
N ALA A 29 10.35 -0.71 5.43
CA ALA A 29 10.83 -1.56 6.52
C ALA A 29 12.17 -2.23 6.20
N ASP A 30 12.34 -2.74 4.97
CA ASP A 30 13.58 -3.38 4.53
C ASP A 30 14.74 -2.38 4.44
N VAL A 31 14.48 -1.16 3.95
CA VAL A 31 15.47 -0.08 3.88
C VAL A 31 15.94 0.30 5.29
N ILE A 32 15.02 0.46 6.24
CA ILE A 32 15.34 0.72 7.65
C ILE A 32 16.13 -0.45 8.24
N ALA A 33 15.72 -1.68 8.00
CA ALA A 33 16.43 -2.86 8.48
C ALA A 33 17.87 -2.95 7.94
N ARG A 34 18.08 -2.67 6.66
CA ARG A 34 19.41 -2.62 6.03
C ARG A 34 20.27 -1.49 6.60
N PHE A 35 19.67 -0.31 6.78
CA PHE A 35 20.34 0.84 7.39
C PHE A 35 20.87 0.52 8.80
N HIS A 36 20.05 -0.08 9.65
CA HIS A 36 20.43 -0.48 10.99
C HIS A 36 21.50 -1.58 11.01
N ARG A 37 21.44 -2.56 10.06
CA ARG A 37 22.51 -3.55 9.90
C ARG A 37 23.85 -2.91 9.52
N MET A 38 23.84 -1.91 8.62
CA MET A 38 25.04 -1.16 8.24
C MET A 38 25.55 -0.22 9.34
N ARG A 39 24.74 0.04 10.37
CA ARG A 39 25.21 0.64 11.64
C ARG A 39 25.89 -0.38 12.58
N GLY A 40 25.92 -1.66 12.21
CA GLY A 40 26.48 -2.74 13.03
C GLY A 40 25.48 -3.32 14.05
N GLU A 41 24.20 -3.05 13.93
CA GLU A 41 23.15 -3.56 14.83
C GLU A 41 22.63 -4.92 14.36
N GLN A 42 22.30 -5.79 15.31
CA GLN A 42 21.52 -6.98 15.01
C GLN A 42 20.08 -6.55 14.76
N VAL A 43 19.48 -6.99 13.65
CA VAL A 43 18.15 -6.54 13.22
C VAL A 43 17.24 -7.72 12.92
N TYR A 44 16.03 -7.67 13.48
CA TYR A 44 14.91 -8.52 13.10
C TYR A 44 13.84 -7.71 12.38
N PHE A 45 13.40 -8.22 11.24
CA PHE A 45 12.36 -7.62 10.42
C PHE A 45 11.21 -8.64 10.26
N LEU A 46 10.02 -8.28 10.74
CA LEU A 46 8.80 -9.10 10.67
C LEU A 46 7.84 -8.51 9.63
N THR A 47 7.30 -9.38 8.79
CA THR A 47 6.16 -9.12 7.90
C THR A 47 5.28 -10.36 7.82
N GLY A 48 4.10 -10.28 7.20
CA GLY A 48 3.23 -11.44 7.09
C GLY A 48 1.86 -11.13 6.50
N THR A 49 0.91 -12.07 6.72
CA THR A 49 -0.46 -11.98 6.21
C THR A 49 -1.51 -12.14 7.30
N ASP A 50 -2.56 -11.33 7.18
CA ASP A 50 -3.81 -11.44 7.94
C ASP A 50 -4.80 -12.26 7.12
N GLU A 51 -5.10 -13.47 7.59
CA GLU A 51 -5.80 -14.49 6.82
C GLU A 51 -7.21 -14.78 7.31
N HIS A 52 -7.64 -14.17 8.43
CA HIS A 52 -8.94 -14.37 9.02
C HIS A 52 -9.94 -13.24 8.67
N GLY A 53 -11.22 -13.45 9.06
CA GLY A 53 -12.28 -12.46 8.97
C GLY A 53 -13.20 -12.59 7.78
N GLN A 54 -14.27 -11.78 7.82
CA GLN A 54 -15.41 -11.85 6.89
C GLN A 54 -15.02 -11.57 5.44
N LYS A 55 -14.05 -10.66 5.21
CA LYS A 55 -13.61 -10.30 3.86
C LYS A 55 -12.98 -11.49 3.12
N VAL A 56 -12.17 -12.29 3.84
CA VAL A 56 -11.54 -13.49 3.29
C VAL A 56 -12.58 -14.58 3.04
N GLU A 57 -13.49 -14.79 4.01
CA GLU A 57 -14.59 -15.75 3.90
C GLU A 57 -15.48 -15.46 2.67
N LYS A 58 -15.92 -14.20 2.50
CA LYS A 58 -16.72 -13.77 1.35
C LYS A 58 -15.96 -13.91 0.02
N ALA A 59 -14.69 -13.54 -0.02
CA ALA A 59 -13.87 -13.64 -1.23
C ALA A 59 -13.65 -15.11 -1.66
N ALA A 60 -13.45 -16.01 -0.70
CA ALA A 60 -13.33 -17.45 -0.94
C ALA A 60 -14.65 -18.04 -1.45
N ALA A 61 -15.77 -17.71 -0.80
CA ALA A 61 -17.09 -18.16 -1.19
C ALA A 61 -17.45 -17.72 -2.63
N ALA A 62 -17.13 -16.48 -3.00
CA ALA A 62 -17.32 -15.97 -4.36
C ALA A 62 -16.54 -16.74 -5.44
N ARG A 63 -15.45 -17.42 -5.03
CA ARG A 63 -14.62 -18.26 -5.90
C ARG A 63 -14.92 -19.77 -5.79
N GLY A 64 -15.83 -20.16 -4.91
CA GLY A 64 -16.18 -21.56 -4.65
C GLY A 64 -15.04 -22.38 -4.00
N ILE A 65 -14.13 -21.73 -3.28
CA ILE A 65 -13.00 -22.36 -2.58
C ILE A 65 -13.07 -22.10 -1.07
N THR A 66 -12.27 -22.85 -0.29
CA THR A 66 -12.18 -22.57 1.15
C THR A 66 -11.34 -21.31 1.44
N PRO A 67 -11.60 -20.60 2.56
CA PRO A 67 -10.77 -19.47 2.97
C PRO A 67 -9.28 -19.82 3.12
N LYS A 68 -8.96 -21.03 3.57
CA LYS A 68 -7.57 -21.52 3.67
C LYS A 68 -6.90 -21.64 2.29
N GLN A 69 -7.63 -22.19 1.30
CA GLN A 69 -7.12 -22.28 -0.07
C GLN A 69 -6.86 -20.89 -0.65
N LEU A 70 -7.79 -19.94 -0.46
CA LEU A 70 -7.59 -18.58 -0.89
C LEU A 70 -6.35 -17.95 -0.24
N ALA A 71 -6.21 -18.11 1.10
CA ALA A 71 -5.06 -17.60 1.83
C ALA A 71 -3.74 -18.17 1.29
N ASP A 72 -3.67 -19.50 1.07
CA ASP A 72 -2.46 -20.15 0.56
C ASP A 72 -2.06 -19.65 -0.83
N GLU A 73 -3.03 -19.47 -1.74
CA GLU A 73 -2.79 -18.92 -3.07
C GLU A 73 -2.28 -17.47 -3.03
N VAL A 74 -2.88 -16.64 -2.19
CA VAL A 74 -2.49 -15.22 -2.09
C VAL A 74 -1.15 -15.06 -1.40
N VAL A 75 -0.88 -15.82 -0.33
CA VAL A 75 0.43 -15.84 0.36
C VAL A 75 1.55 -16.16 -0.61
N ALA A 76 1.35 -17.12 -1.52
CA ALA A 76 2.36 -17.45 -2.53
C ALA A 76 2.74 -16.24 -3.40
N ASN A 77 1.79 -15.35 -3.74
CA ASN A 77 2.11 -14.12 -4.50
C ASN A 77 2.94 -13.13 -3.66
N TYR A 78 2.65 -12.99 -2.36
CA TYR A 78 3.43 -12.12 -1.47
C TYR A 78 4.85 -12.65 -1.30
N THR A 79 5.00 -13.93 -0.98
CA THR A 79 6.32 -14.53 -0.72
C THR A 79 7.21 -14.55 -1.96
N GLU A 80 6.64 -14.82 -3.14
CA GLU A 80 7.40 -14.78 -4.40
C GLU A 80 7.83 -13.33 -4.73
N LEU A 81 6.94 -12.35 -4.57
CA LEU A 81 7.29 -10.94 -4.80
C LEU A 81 8.38 -10.46 -3.82
N TRP A 82 8.26 -10.80 -2.52
CA TRP A 82 9.29 -10.41 -1.54
C TRP A 82 10.63 -11.07 -1.82
N LYS A 83 10.63 -12.31 -2.29
CA LYS A 83 11.84 -13.00 -2.73
C LYS A 83 12.46 -12.33 -3.96
N GLN A 84 11.66 -12.03 -4.98
CA GLN A 84 12.11 -11.31 -6.20
C GLN A 84 12.69 -9.94 -5.85
N MET A 85 12.09 -9.23 -4.88
CA MET A 85 12.57 -7.94 -4.42
C MET A 85 13.71 -8.01 -3.40
N GLY A 86 14.19 -9.19 -3.04
CA GLY A 86 15.29 -9.38 -2.10
C GLY A 86 14.99 -8.83 -0.70
N MET A 87 13.73 -8.94 -0.22
CA MET A 87 13.37 -8.50 1.12
C MET A 87 14.07 -9.32 2.20
N THR A 88 14.58 -8.65 3.23
CA THR A 88 15.44 -9.27 4.26
C THR A 88 14.71 -9.59 5.55
N HIS A 89 13.40 -9.86 5.47
CA HIS A 89 12.60 -10.23 6.62
C HIS A 89 13.13 -11.52 7.30
N PHE A 90 13.07 -11.53 8.62
CA PHE A 90 13.45 -12.67 9.45
C PHE A 90 12.37 -13.75 9.42
N ARG A 91 11.10 -13.35 9.53
CA ARG A 91 9.94 -14.23 9.51
C ARG A 91 8.83 -13.60 8.66
N PHE A 92 8.16 -14.45 7.87
CA PHE A 92 6.88 -14.18 7.27
C PHE A 92 5.82 -14.90 8.09
N ILE A 93 5.09 -14.16 8.96
CA ILE A 93 4.09 -14.75 9.85
C ILE A 93 2.72 -14.82 9.17
N ARG A 94 1.98 -15.88 9.47
CA ARG A 94 0.61 -16.09 9.03
C ARG A 94 -0.31 -16.17 10.24
N THR A 95 -1.47 -15.50 10.22
CA THR A 95 -2.40 -15.62 11.37
C THR A 95 -3.01 -17.03 11.48
N THR A 96 -2.93 -17.84 10.42
CA THR A 96 -3.30 -19.28 10.44
C THR A 96 -2.21 -20.18 11.01
N ASP A 97 -1.00 -19.69 11.30
CA ASP A 97 0.06 -20.47 11.96
C ASP A 97 -0.40 -20.91 13.35
N GLN A 98 -0.08 -22.16 13.75
CA GLN A 98 -0.56 -22.72 15.00
C GLN A 98 -0.02 -22.00 16.23
N ASP A 99 1.25 -21.58 16.22
CA ASP A 99 1.86 -20.83 17.33
C ASP A 99 1.19 -19.46 17.52
N HIS A 100 0.72 -18.84 16.42
CA HIS A 100 -0.04 -17.59 16.48
C HIS A 100 -1.43 -17.81 17.08
N ARG A 101 -2.16 -18.80 16.60
CA ARG A 101 -3.49 -19.15 17.13
C ARG A 101 -3.44 -19.43 18.64
N ASP A 102 -2.45 -20.22 19.07
CA ASP A 102 -2.24 -20.55 20.48
C ASP A 102 -1.93 -19.29 21.31
N GLN A 103 -1.13 -18.38 20.78
CA GLN A 103 -0.79 -17.14 21.46
C GLN A 103 -2.01 -16.22 21.61
N VAL A 104 -2.83 -16.09 20.57
CA VAL A 104 -4.07 -15.29 20.59
C VAL A 104 -5.03 -15.84 21.65
N GLN A 105 -5.27 -17.16 21.65
CA GLN A 105 -6.16 -17.78 22.63
C GLN A 105 -5.63 -17.66 24.07
N ARG A 106 -4.32 -17.81 24.27
CA ARG A 106 -3.70 -17.62 25.60
C ARG A 106 -3.88 -16.21 26.12
N LEU A 107 -3.65 -15.20 25.29
CA LEU A 107 -3.82 -13.81 25.71
C LEU A 107 -5.29 -13.48 25.97
N PHE A 108 -6.19 -13.90 25.09
CA PHE A 108 -7.64 -13.70 25.26
C PHE A 108 -8.11 -14.30 26.60
N LYS A 109 -7.76 -15.55 26.88
CA LYS A 109 -8.10 -16.21 28.15
C LYS A 109 -7.52 -15.47 29.36
N ARG A 110 -6.25 -15.07 29.30
CA ARG A 110 -5.61 -14.30 30.40
C ARG A 110 -6.34 -12.99 30.71
N LEU A 111 -6.77 -12.25 29.67
CA LEU A 111 -7.49 -11.00 29.85
C LEU A 111 -8.94 -11.22 30.32
N LEU A 112 -9.58 -12.31 29.89
CA LEU A 112 -10.89 -12.73 30.37
C LEU A 112 -10.84 -13.12 31.85
N ASP A 113 -9.87 -13.96 32.27
CA ASP A 113 -9.69 -14.37 33.66
C ASP A 113 -9.37 -13.19 34.58
N LYS A 114 -8.72 -12.14 34.05
CA LYS A 114 -8.41 -10.90 34.76
C LYS A 114 -9.59 -9.94 34.86
N GLY A 115 -10.62 -10.10 34.01
CA GLY A 115 -11.78 -9.22 33.95
C GLY A 115 -11.60 -8.00 33.04
N ASP A 116 -10.52 -7.89 32.29
CA ASP A 116 -10.35 -6.87 31.22
C ASP A 116 -11.20 -7.21 29.99
N ILE A 117 -11.58 -8.47 29.83
CA ILE A 117 -12.56 -8.93 28.85
C ILE A 117 -13.80 -9.42 29.60
N TYR A 118 -15.01 -9.09 29.10
CA TYR A 118 -16.28 -9.55 29.64
C TYR A 118 -17.30 -9.79 28.52
N LYS A 119 -18.32 -10.61 28.79
CA LYS A 119 -19.36 -10.95 27.83
C LYS A 119 -20.63 -10.15 28.12
N ALA A 120 -21.23 -9.57 27.08
CA ALA A 120 -22.47 -8.81 27.20
C ALA A 120 -23.24 -8.81 25.87
N THR A 121 -24.55 -8.57 25.93
CA THR A 121 -25.36 -8.27 24.77
C THR A 121 -25.33 -6.77 24.50
N TYR A 122 -25.07 -6.39 23.27
CA TYR A 122 -25.02 -4.98 22.87
C TYR A 122 -25.89 -4.76 21.64
N LYS A 123 -26.62 -3.65 21.65
CA LYS A 123 -27.37 -3.15 20.51
C LYS A 123 -26.85 -1.76 20.15
N GLY A 124 -26.44 -1.58 18.90
CA GLY A 124 -25.91 -0.29 18.46
C GLY A 124 -25.64 -0.23 16.96
N LEU A 125 -25.19 0.93 16.49
CA LEU A 125 -24.76 1.11 15.12
C LEU A 125 -23.41 0.44 14.89
N TYR A 126 -23.32 -0.35 13.83
CA TYR A 126 -22.14 -1.10 13.44
C TYR A 126 -21.66 -0.64 12.07
N SER A 127 -20.40 -0.27 11.96
CA SER A 127 -19.73 0.03 10.69
C SER A 127 -19.22 -1.26 10.06
N VAL A 128 -19.75 -1.61 8.89
CA VAL A 128 -19.34 -2.81 8.14
C VAL A 128 -17.91 -2.66 7.59
N SER A 129 -17.49 -1.43 7.25
CA SER A 129 -16.14 -1.17 6.75
C SER A 129 -15.08 -1.31 7.83
N ASP A 130 -15.36 -0.82 9.04
CA ASP A 130 -14.44 -0.82 10.17
C ASP A 130 -14.54 -2.09 11.00
N GLU A 131 -15.56 -2.92 10.70
CA GLU A 131 -15.92 -4.13 11.46
C GLU A 131 -16.08 -3.86 12.96
N ALA A 132 -16.63 -2.68 13.33
CA ALA A 132 -16.74 -2.23 14.71
C ALA A 132 -18.05 -1.49 14.99
N TYR A 133 -18.50 -1.54 16.26
CA TYR A 133 -19.55 -0.65 16.73
C TYR A 133 -19.04 0.79 16.77
N VAL A 134 -19.89 1.73 16.37
CA VAL A 134 -19.57 3.15 16.28
C VAL A 134 -20.46 3.97 17.20
N THR A 135 -19.90 5.06 17.74
CA THR A 135 -20.67 6.04 18.50
C THR A 135 -21.58 6.86 17.57
N GLU A 136 -22.57 7.55 18.12
CA GLU A 136 -23.42 8.47 17.34
C GLU A 136 -22.59 9.55 16.63
N THR A 137 -21.52 10.04 17.27
CA THR A 137 -20.62 11.05 16.67
C THR A 137 -19.88 10.46 15.48
N GLN A 138 -19.29 9.27 15.62
CA GLN A 138 -18.60 8.57 14.53
C GLN A 138 -19.56 8.19 13.40
N ALA A 139 -20.80 7.81 13.73
CA ALA A 139 -21.83 7.53 12.73
C ALA A 139 -22.18 8.79 11.91
N LYS A 140 -22.29 9.96 12.55
CA LYS A 140 -22.50 11.25 11.86
C LYS A 140 -21.32 11.62 10.96
N GLU A 141 -20.09 11.36 11.39
CA GLU A 141 -18.88 11.58 10.57
C GLU A 141 -18.88 10.67 9.33
N LEU A 142 -19.21 9.38 9.49
CA LEU A 142 -19.33 8.44 8.36
C LEU A 142 -20.46 8.85 7.41
N GLN A 143 -21.59 9.33 7.94
CA GLN A 143 -22.69 9.85 7.13
C GLN A 143 -22.26 11.09 6.33
N ALA A 144 -21.52 12.02 6.95
CA ALA A 144 -20.99 13.21 6.28
C ALA A 144 -19.99 12.87 5.16
N GLN A 145 -19.30 11.74 5.27
CA GLN A 145 -18.40 11.19 4.23
C GLN A 145 -19.13 10.39 3.14
N GLY A 146 -20.47 10.30 3.17
CA GLY A 146 -21.27 9.54 2.20
C GLY A 146 -21.28 8.02 2.46
N LEU A 147 -20.79 7.56 3.62
CA LEU A 147 -20.67 6.16 4.00
C LEU A 147 -21.84 5.64 4.85
N ALA A 148 -22.97 6.35 4.87
CA ALA A 148 -24.18 5.95 5.62
C ALA A 148 -24.66 4.52 5.31
N HIS A 149 -24.47 4.06 4.07
CA HIS A 149 -24.84 2.72 3.63
C HIS A 149 -24.03 1.59 4.29
N GLN A 150 -22.96 1.93 4.98
CA GLN A 150 -22.12 0.99 5.72
C GLN A 150 -22.50 0.86 7.20
N LEU A 151 -23.50 1.62 7.66
CA LEU A 151 -24.01 1.58 9.02
C LEU A 151 -25.26 0.70 9.11
N ILE A 152 -25.22 -0.29 9.99
CA ILE A 152 -26.35 -1.18 10.29
C ILE A 152 -26.64 -1.19 11.80
N GLU A 153 -27.90 -1.31 12.21
CA GLU A 153 -28.22 -1.66 13.59
C GLU A 153 -27.95 -3.15 13.79
N LEU A 154 -27.15 -3.48 14.78
CA LEU A 154 -26.82 -4.85 15.13
C LEU A 154 -27.04 -5.06 16.63
N GLU A 155 -27.73 -6.15 16.99
CA GLU A 155 -27.86 -6.62 18.37
C GLU A 155 -27.23 -8.00 18.45
N GLU A 156 -26.14 -8.13 19.21
CA GLU A 156 -25.35 -9.35 19.29
C GLU A 156 -24.80 -9.56 20.70
N GLU A 157 -24.79 -10.81 21.16
CA GLU A 157 -23.98 -11.20 22.32
C GLU A 157 -22.51 -11.24 21.87
N THR A 158 -21.63 -10.51 22.56
CA THR A 158 -20.22 -10.41 22.18
C THR A 158 -19.32 -10.27 23.42
N TYR A 159 -18.06 -10.58 23.27
CA TYR A 159 -17.02 -10.26 24.26
C TYR A 159 -16.52 -8.83 24.03
N PHE A 160 -16.43 -8.06 25.12
CA PHE A 160 -15.91 -6.71 25.15
C PHE A 160 -14.57 -6.66 25.86
N PHE A 161 -13.62 -5.91 25.27
CA PHE A 161 -12.44 -5.45 25.99
C PHE A 161 -12.72 -4.08 26.60
N ARG A 162 -12.39 -3.88 27.91
CA ARG A 162 -12.61 -2.64 28.67
C ARG A 162 -11.68 -1.52 28.20
N LEU A 163 -11.76 -1.15 26.93
CA LEU A 163 -10.88 -0.11 26.35
C LEU A 163 -11.04 1.24 27.06
N SER A 164 -12.26 1.60 27.48
CA SER A 164 -12.53 2.82 28.23
C SER A 164 -11.71 2.95 29.52
N ALA A 165 -11.38 1.84 30.18
CA ALA A 165 -10.56 1.83 31.39
C ALA A 165 -9.09 2.18 31.14
N TYR A 166 -8.65 2.21 29.90
CA TYR A 166 -7.27 2.51 29.51
C TYR A 166 -7.06 3.92 28.97
N GLN A 167 -8.12 4.74 28.87
CA GLN A 167 -8.05 6.10 28.31
C GLN A 167 -7.01 6.96 29.00
N ASP A 168 -7.07 7.10 30.32
CA ASP A 168 -6.14 7.95 31.07
C ASP A 168 -4.69 7.46 30.96
N ARG A 169 -4.50 6.13 30.90
CA ARG A 169 -3.17 5.53 30.72
C ARG A 169 -2.60 5.79 29.34
N LEU A 170 -3.45 5.82 28.31
CA LEU A 170 -3.05 6.16 26.95
C LEU A 170 -2.72 7.65 26.83
N LEU A 171 -3.52 8.54 27.41
CA LEU A 171 -3.23 9.97 27.44
C LEU A 171 -1.91 10.25 28.17
N LYS A 172 -1.67 9.59 29.30
CA LYS A 172 -0.40 9.68 30.02
C LYS A 172 0.78 9.16 29.16
N LEU A 173 0.63 8.04 28.45
CA LEU A 173 1.63 7.55 27.50
C LEU A 173 2.00 8.63 26.48
N TYR A 174 1.00 9.31 25.92
CA TYR A 174 1.24 10.33 24.88
C TYR A 174 1.87 11.60 25.45
N GLU A 175 1.64 11.93 26.72
CA GLU A 175 2.31 13.04 27.39
C GLU A 175 3.78 12.73 27.70
N GLU A 176 4.06 11.51 28.15
CA GLU A 176 5.41 11.08 28.53
C GLU A 176 6.27 10.72 27.31
N HIS A 177 5.64 10.30 26.19
CA HIS A 177 6.28 9.79 24.98
C HIS A 177 5.68 10.42 23.71
N PRO A 178 5.96 11.72 23.44
CA PRO A 178 5.46 12.39 22.23
C PRO A 178 6.02 11.78 20.93
N GLU A 179 7.13 11.02 21.03
CA GLU A 179 7.71 10.25 19.91
C GLU A 179 7.01 8.92 19.62
N PHE A 180 6.04 8.51 20.45
CA PHE A 180 5.37 7.21 20.33
C PHE A 180 4.67 7.02 18.99
N VAL A 181 4.11 8.08 18.40
CA VAL A 181 3.56 8.08 17.04
C VAL A 181 4.27 9.13 16.19
N GLN A 182 4.75 8.72 15.02
CA GLN A 182 5.42 9.59 14.07
C GLN A 182 4.72 9.52 12.69
N PRO A 183 4.65 10.63 11.93
CA PRO A 183 5.06 11.99 12.29
C PRO A 183 4.06 12.69 13.24
N GLU A 184 4.46 13.82 13.81
CA GLU A 184 3.73 14.57 14.85
C GLU A 184 2.26 14.87 14.49
N PHE A 185 1.96 15.23 13.26
CA PHE A 185 0.57 15.51 12.88
C PHE A 185 -0.32 14.26 12.96
N ARG A 186 0.21 13.05 12.76
CA ARG A 186 -0.48 11.78 12.96
C ARG A 186 -0.66 11.46 14.44
N PHE A 187 0.33 11.81 15.25
CA PHE A 187 0.19 11.75 16.72
C PHE A 187 -0.97 12.62 17.21
N ASN A 188 -1.09 13.85 16.70
CA ASN A 188 -2.17 14.76 17.07
C ASN A 188 -3.57 14.24 16.68
N GLU A 189 -3.70 13.48 15.57
CA GLU A 189 -4.95 12.81 15.20
C GLU A 189 -5.34 11.74 16.23
N VAL A 190 -4.38 10.90 16.63
CA VAL A 190 -4.60 9.84 17.63
C VAL A 190 -4.94 10.43 19.01
N LYS A 191 -4.20 11.44 19.45
CA LYS A 191 -4.43 12.07 20.74
C LYS A 191 -5.83 12.65 20.84
N ARG A 192 -6.28 13.41 19.82
CA ARG A 192 -7.65 13.94 19.76
C ARG A 192 -8.71 12.86 19.79
N PHE A 193 -8.46 11.72 19.10
CA PHE A 193 -9.40 10.60 19.13
C PHE A 193 -9.58 10.04 20.56
N VAL A 194 -8.49 9.88 21.31
CA VAL A 194 -8.55 9.37 22.70
C VAL A 194 -9.16 10.40 23.65
N GLU A 195 -8.84 11.69 23.50
CA GLU A 195 -9.43 12.80 24.26
C GLU A 195 -10.95 12.90 24.05
N GLY A 196 -11.46 12.49 22.89
CA GLY A 196 -12.89 12.44 22.57
C GLY A 196 -13.68 11.38 23.35
N GLY A 197 -13.01 10.53 24.12
CA GLY A 197 -13.60 9.47 24.94
C GLY A 197 -13.58 8.10 24.25
N LEU A 198 -13.12 7.09 25.00
CA LEU A 198 -13.06 5.71 24.53
C LEU A 198 -14.24 4.89 25.04
N GLN A 199 -14.79 4.03 24.20
CA GLN A 199 -15.80 3.04 24.56
C GLN A 199 -15.18 1.65 24.55
N ASP A 200 -15.79 0.71 25.28
CA ASP A 200 -15.37 -0.68 25.30
C ASP A 200 -15.50 -1.29 23.91
N LEU A 201 -14.48 -2.05 23.53
CA LEU A 201 -14.34 -2.60 22.18
C LEU A 201 -14.91 -4.02 22.10
N SER A 202 -15.87 -4.25 21.20
CA SER A 202 -16.34 -5.60 20.89
C SER A 202 -15.26 -6.41 20.16
N ILE A 203 -14.81 -7.51 20.76
CA ILE A 203 -13.69 -8.33 20.33
C ILE A 203 -14.05 -9.78 20.00
N SER A 204 -15.33 -10.06 19.73
CA SER A 204 -15.74 -11.34 19.14
C SER A 204 -16.91 -11.15 18.17
N ARG A 205 -17.16 -12.17 17.36
CA ARG A 205 -18.24 -12.23 16.38
C ARG A 205 -18.86 -13.63 16.38
N THR A 206 -20.19 -13.67 16.19
CA THR A 206 -20.94 -14.92 15.96
C THR A 206 -21.38 -15.09 14.51
N SER A 207 -21.27 -14.02 13.70
CA SER A 207 -21.71 -13.96 12.31
C SER A 207 -20.68 -14.50 11.30
N ILE A 208 -19.49 -14.85 11.74
CA ILE A 208 -18.40 -15.38 10.90
C ILE A 208 -17.89 -16.71 11.48
N SER A 209 -17.42 -17.59 10.60
CA SER A 209 -16.88 -18.89 11.01
C SER A 209 -15.36 -18.99 10.79
N TRP A 210 -14.80 -18.18 9.91
CA TRP A 210 -13.38 -18.20 9.58
C TRP A 210 -12.56 -17.25 10.47
N GLY A 211 -11.94 -17.83 11.50
CA GLY A 211 -11.11 -17.13 12.47
C GLY A 211 -10.69 -18.02 13.63
N ILE A 212 -10.16 -17.43 14.68
CA ILE A 212 -9.73 -18.14 15.90
C ILE A 212 -10.91 -18.20 16.86
N PRO A 213 -11.36 -19.40 17.28
CA PRO A 213 -12.46 -19.52 18.22
C PRO A 213 -12.09 -19.02 19.62
N VAL A 214 -13.05 -18.44 20.32
CA VAL A 214 -12.89 -18.05 21.73
C VAL A 214 -12.71 -19.31 22.59
N PRO A 215 -11.69 -19.36 23.48
CA PRO A 215 -11.45 -20.51 24.33
C PRO A 215 -12.66 -20.84 25.23
N GLY A 216 -13.23 -22.04 25.05
CA GLY A 216 -14.40 -22.50 25.82
C GLY A 216 -15.75 -21.97 25.35
N ASP A 217 -15.80 -21.20 24.24
CA ASP A 217 -17.04 -20.71 23.64
C ASP A 217 -16.91 -20.64 22.10
N GLU A 218 -16.95 -21.79 21.46
CA GLU A 218 -16.70 -21.95 20.01
C GLU A 218 -17.76 -21.27 19.12
N LYS A 219 -18.87 -20.78 19.71
CA LYS A 219 -19.86 -19.96 18.98
C LYS A 219 -19.31 -18.60 18.58
N HIS A 220 -18.31 -18.13 19.32
CA HIS A 220 -17.66 -16.85 19.10
C HIS A 220 -16.31 -17.03 18.43
N VAL A 221 -16.06 -16.23 17.41
CA VAL A 221 -14.74 -16.08 16.74
C VAL A 221 -14.12 -14.78 17.24
N ILE A 222 -12.85 -14.83 17.62
CA ILE A 222 -12.09 -13.67 18.07
C ILE A 222 -12.02 -12.63 16.95
N TYR A 223 -12.20 -11.38 17.31
CA TYR A 223 -12.16 -10.23 16.38
C TYR A 223 -10.82 -10.13 15.65
N VAL A 224 -10.90 -9.90 14.34
CA VAL A 224 -9.74 -9.90 13.45
C VAL A 224 -8.61 -8.96 13.91
N TRP A 225 -8.92 -7.80 14.48
CA TRP A 225 -7.90 -6.87 14.96
C TRP A 225 -7.24 -7.31 16.28
N PHE A 226 -7.99 -7.99 17.16
CA PHE A 226 -7.36 -8.62 18.34
C PHE A 226 -6.42 -9.75 17.92
N ASP A 227 -6.84 -10.54 16.94
CA ASP A 227 -6.04 -11.60 16.31
C ASP A 227 -4.80 -10.99 15.62
N ALA A 228 -5.01 -10.12 14.64
CA ALA A 228 -3.95 -9.57 13.80
C ALA A 228 -2.85 -8.86 14.60
N LEU A 229 -3.20 -8.01 15.60
CA LEU A 229 -2.21 -7.23 16.36
C LEU A 229 -1.26 -8.11 17.17
N LEU A 230 -1.66 -9.32 17.54
CA LEU A 230 -0.79 -10.25 18.27
C LEU A 230 0.31 -10.87 17.41
N ASN A 231 0.29 -10.68 16.08
CA ASN A 231 1.37 -11.15 15.22
C ASN A 231 2.74 -10.61 15.65
N TYR A 232 2.80 -9.37 16.12
CA TYR A 232 4.02 -8.71 16.57
C TYR A 232 4.66 -9.39 17.76
N LEU A 233 3.83 -9.95 18.64
CA LEU A 233 4.29 -10.73 19.80
C LEU A 233 4.68 -12.14 19.39
N THR A 234 3.87 -12.82 18.59
CA THR A 234 4.13 -14.19 18.14
C THR A 234 5.36 -14.26 17.23
N GLY A 235 5.51 -13.28 16.33
CA GLY A 235 6.64 -13.21 15.41
C GLY A 235 7.93 -12.70 16.03
N CYS A 236 7.90 -12.25 17.29
CA CYS A 236 9.04 -11.67 17.96
C CYS A 236 10.07 -12.74 18.35
N PRO A 237 11.34 -12.61 17.93
CA PRO A 237 12.40 -13.47 18.42
C PRO A 237 12.65 -13.30 19.92
N ALA A 238 13.19 -14.32 20.56
CA ALA A 238 13.54 -14.26 21.97
C ALA A 238 14.44 -13.06 22.28
N ASN A 239 14.16 -12.35 23.38
CA ASN A 239 14.90 -11.17 23.85
C ASN A 239 14.85 -9.93 22.92
N SER A 240 13.90 -9.87 21.97
CA SER A 240 13.74 -8.72 21.04
C SER A 240 12.52 -7.87 21.35
N TRP A 241 11.64 -8.29 22.24
CA TRP A 241 10.48 -7.50 22.67
C TRP A 241 10.89 -6.31 23.55
N PRO A 242 10.27 -5.13 23.44
CA PRO A 242 9.23 -4.75 22.46
C PRO A 242 9.82 -4.34 21.10
N PRO A 243 8.98 -4.15 20.03
CA PRO A 243 9.41 -3.55 18.78
C PRO A 243 9.98 -2.14 18.97
N ASP A 244 11.08 -1.84 18.30
CA ASP A 244 11.63 -0.48 18.24
C ASP A 244 10.84 0.39 17.28
N LEU A 245 10.37 -0.22 16.17
CA LEU A 245 9.60 0.49 15.15
C LEU A 245 8.51 -0.39 14.54
N GLN A 246 7.27 0.08 14.59
CA GLN A 246 6.14 -0.50 13.89
C GLN A 246 5.71 0.45 12.76
N ILE A 247 5.86 0.03 11.50
CA ILE A 247 5.48 0.82 10.33
C ILE A 247 4.05 0.47 9.95
N VAL A 248 3.18 1.46 9.77
CA VAL A 248 1.76 1.25 9.48
C VAL A 248 1.22 2.26 8.47
N GLY A 249 0.24 1.88 7.68
CA GLY A 249 -0.55 2.84 6.92
C GLY A 249 -1.42 3.71 7.83
N LYS A 250 -1.65 4.96 7.44
CA LYS A 250 -2.47 5.92 8.22
C LYS A 250 -3.88 5.41 8.54
N ASP A 251 -4.44 4.55 7.68
CA ASP A 251 -5.78 3.97 7.80
C ASP A 251 -5.92 2.96 8.95
N ILE A 252 -4.81 2.37 9.36
CA ILE A 252 -4.78 1.40 10.47
C ILE A 252 -4.07 1.95 11.71
N LEU A 253 -3.73 3.24 11.71
CA LEU A 253 -3.00 3.87 12.81
C LEU A 253 -3.74 3.77 14.15
N ARG A 254 -5.06 3.96 14.16
CA ARG A 254 -5.88 3.87 15.38
C ARG A 254 -5.75 2.50 16.05
N PHE A 255 -5.74 1.42 15.29
CA PHE A 255 -5.60 0.07 15.84
C PHE A 255 -4.24 -0.13 16.52
N HIS A 256 -3.17 0.43 15.96
CA HIS A 256 -1.82 0.28 16.47
C HIS A 256 -1.46 1.27 17.59
N ALA A 257 -2.02 2.47 17.55
CA ALA A 257 -1.69 3.51 18.52
C ALA A 257 -2.64 3.56 19.72
N VAL A 258 -3.86 3.01 19.63
CA VAL A 258 -4.85 3.00 20.71
C VAL A 258 -5.14 1.58 21.20
N TYR A 259 -5.65 0.70 20.33
CA TYR A 259 -6.11 -0.64 20.76
C TYR A 259 -4.94 -1.52 21.17
N TRP A 260 -3.90 -1.56 20.36
CA TRP A 260 -2.71 -2.38 20.63
C TRP A 260 -2.01 -2.03 21.95
N PRO A 261 -1.67 -0.75 22.25
CA PRO A 261 -1.10 -0.39 23.54
C PRO A 261 -2.03 -0.74 24.71
N ALA A 262 -3.35 -0.57 24.57
CA ALA A 262 -4.30 -0.93 25.60
C ALA A 262 -4.29 -2.45 25.89
N PHE A 263 -4.25 -3.31 24.87
CA PHE A 263 -4.12 -4.76 25.05
C PHE A 263 -2.81 -5.13 25.76
N LEU A 264 -1.71 -4.50 25.38
CA LEU A 264 -0.41 -4.71 26.02
C LEU A 264 -0.40 -4.23 27.48
N MET A 265 -0.97 -3.06 27.75
CA MET A 265 -1.12 -2.54 29.12
C MET A 265 -1.96 -3.48 29.99
N ALA A 266 -3.07 -4.03 29.42
CA ALA A 266 -3.90 -5.02 30.11
C ALA A 266 -3.12 -6.30 30.41
N ALA A 267 -2.28 -6.73 29.48
CA ALA A 267 -1.41 -7.89 29.63
C ALA A 267 -0.18 -7.62 30.53
N GLY A 268 0.08 -6.37 30.97
CA GLY A 268 1.28 -6.01 31.73
C GLY A 268 2.57 -6.19 30.93
N MET A 269 2.54 -5.89 29.62
CA MET A 269 3.67 -6.01 28.70
C MET A 269 4.25 -4.64 28.34
N PHE A 270 5.52 -4.62 27.94
CA PHE A 270 6.16 -3.40 27.40
C PHE A 270 5.52 -3.03 26.07
N LEU A 271 5.45 -1.71 25.81
CA LEU A 271 4.89 -1.14 24.59
C LEU A 271 5.95 -1.01 23.49
N PRO A 272 5.56 -0.99 22.20
CA PRO A 272 6.44 -0.57 21.12
C PRO A 272 7.07 0.80 21.40
N THR A 273 8.28 1.05 20.90
CA THR A 273 8.94 2.35 21.11
C THR A 273 8.31 3.42 20.22
N THR A 274 8.13 3.12 18.92
CA THR A 274 7.58 4.09 17.97
C THR A 274 6.69 3.40 16.94
N ILE A 275 5.58 4.06 16.61
CA ILE A 275 4.68 3.71 15.51
C ILE A 275 4.85 4.75 14.42
N LEU A 276 5.37 4.34 13.26
CA LEU A 276 5.62 5.19 12.10
C LEU A 276 4.47 5.06 11.11
N ALA A 277 3.62 6.10 11.01
CA ALA A 277 2.48 6.10 10.11
C ALA A 277 2.86 6.73 8.77
N HIS A 278 2.65 5.99 7.68
CA HIS A 278 2.84 6.53 6.32
C HIS A 278 1.50 6.82 5.64
N GLY A 279 1.54 7.70 4.61
CA GLY A 279 0.40 8.01 3.75
C GLY A 279 0.16 6.97 2.66
N TRP A 280 -0.73 7.30 1.74
CA TRP A 280 -1.11 6.46 0.61
C TRP A 280 -0.43 6.88 -0.69
N TRP A 281 -0.16 5.91 -1.55
CA TRP A 281 0.00 6.17 -2.97
C TRP A 281 -1.38 6.33 -3.61
N LEU A 282 -1.56 7.46 -4.31
CA LEU A 282 -2.81 7.81 -4.98
C LEU A 282 -2.66 7.65 -6.49
N MET A 283 -3.75 7.33 -7.19
CA MET A 283 -3.82 7.40 -8.64
C MET A 283 -4.75 8.55 -9.03
N GLY A 284 -4.18 9.64 -9.57
CA GLY A 284 -4.86 10.92 -9.58
C GLY A 284 -5.07 11.42 -8.14
N ASP A 285 -6.29 11.84 -7.82
CA ASP A 285 -6.68 12.28 -6.46
C ASP A 285 -7.28 11.15 -5.61
N ASP A 286 -7.36 9.93 -6.15
CA ASP A 286 -8.06 8.82 -5.55
C ASP A 286 -7.13 7.78 -4.89
N LYS A 287 -7.54 7.25 -3.74
CA LYS A 287 -6.94 6.03 -3.17
C LYS A 287 -7.07 4.89 -4.18
N MET A 288 -5.99 4.14 -4.37
CA MET A 288 -6.01 2.93 -5.19
C MET A 288 -6.99 1.92 -4.62
N SER A 289 -7.92 1.46 -5.44
CA SER A 289 -8.87 0.42 -5.10
C SER A 289 -9.24 -0.43 -6.31
N LYS A 290 -9.56 -1.72 -6.07
CA LYS A 290 -9.99 -2.65 -7.12
C LYS A 290 -11.29 -2.22 -7.78
N SER A 291 -12.24 -1.74 -7.00
CA SER A 291 -13.55 -1.30 -7.49
C SER A 291 -13.44 -0.14 -8.48
N LYS A 292 -12.37 0.66 -8.39
CA LYS A 292 -12.06 1.76 -9.30
C LYS A 292 -11.15 1.33 -10.47
N GLY A 293 -10.58 0.13 -10.44
CA GLY A 293 -9.67 -0.36 -11.49
C GLY A 293 -8.34 0.41 -11.59
N ASN A 294 -7.99 1.20 -10.55
CA ASN A 294 -6.83 2.10 -10.55
C ASN A 294 -5.63 1.56 -9.72
N VAL A 295 -5.54 0.25 -9.55
CA VAL A 295 -4.47 -0.39 -8.77
C VAL A 295 -3.21 -0.57 -9.61
N VAL A 296 -2.10 0.01 -9.18
CA VAL A 296 -0.78 -0.20 -9.79
C VAL A 296 -0.13 -1.44 -9.17
N ARG A 297 0.28 -2.38 -10.04
CA ARG A 297 0.94 -3.63 -9.63
C ARG A 297 2.46 -3.45 -9.60
N PRO A 298 3.15 -3.98 -8.58
CA PRO A 298 4.61 -3.88 -8.53
C PRO A 298 5.30 -4.58 -9.70
N ASP A 299 4.75 -5.69 -10.20
CA ASP A 299 5.31 -6.44 -11.33
C ASP A 299 5.50 -5.55 -12.57
N THR A 300 4.56 -4.62 -12.82
CA THR A 300 4.64 -3.66 -13.91
C THR A 300 5.85 -2.72 -13.79
N LEU A 301 6.24 -2.38 -12.56
CA LEU A 301 7.33 -1.46 -12.27
C LEU A 301 8.68 -2.17 -12.11
N LEU A 302 8.69 -3.43 -11.68
CA LEU A 302 9.92 -4.22 -11.51
C LEU A 302 10.67 -4.48 -12.83
N ARG A 303 10.01 -4.32 -13.99
CA ARG A 303 10.67 -4.35 -15.30
C ARG A 303 11.77 -3.28 -15.45
N PHE A 304 11.69 -2.18 -14.69
CA PHE A 304 12.70 -1.13 -14.66
C PHE A 304 13.84 -1.39 -13.67
N GLY A 305 13.78 -2.50 -12.97
CA GLY A 305 14.75 -2.92 -11.94
C GLY A 305 14.23 -2.73 -10.52
N ASN A 306 14.66 -3.61 -9.65
CA ASN A 306 14.28 -3.60 -8.23
C ASN A 306 14.72 -2.30 -7.53
N ASP A 307 15.99 -1.93 -7.70
CA ASP A 307 16.56 -0.72 -7.11
C ASP A 307 15.89 0.56 -7.61
N ALA A 308 15.41 0.59 -8.86
CA ALA A 308 14.66 1.70 -9.42
C ALA A 308 13.35 1.94 -8.66
N LEU A 309 12.58 0.87 -8.40
CA LEU A 309 11.33 0.95 -7.65
C LEU A 309 11.59 1.33 -6.18
N ARG A 310 12.60 0.76 -5.54
CA ARG A 310 13.01 1.08 -4.17
C ARG A 310 13.42 2.55 -4.05
N PHE A 311 14.24 3.03 -4.98
CA PHE A 311 14.66 4.43 -5.05
C PHE A 311 13.47 5.37 -5.19
N TYR A 312 12.58 5.09 -6.14
CA TYR A 312 11.40 5.92 -6.38
C TYR A 312 10.54 6.05 -5.12
N PHE A 313 10.29 4.95 -4.43
CA PHE A 313 9.53 4.97 -3.19
C PHE A 313 10.17 5.83 -2.11
N MET A 314 11.47 5.71 -1.91
CA MET A 314 12.18 6.47 -0.87
C MET A 314 12.42 7.92 -1.28
N ARG A 315 12.56 8.19 -2.57
CA ARG A 315 12.87 9.52 -3.10
C ARG A 315 11.63 10.41 -3.25
N ASP A 316 10.48 9.81 -3.58
CA ASP A 316 9.27 10.58 -3.96
C ASP A 316 8.23 10.64 -2.84
N MET A 317 8.24 9.70 -1.88
CA MET A 317 7.30 9.66 -0.77
C MET A 317 7.92 10.26 0.50
N GLN A 318 7.35 11.37 0.96
CA GLN A 318 7.61 11.87 2.31
C GLN A 318 6.74 11.10 3.30
N VAL A 319 7.36 10.50 4.32
CA VAL A 319 6.64 9.69 5.32
C VAL A 319 5.53 10.50 6.00
N GLY A 320 4.35 9.89 6.13
CA GLY A 320 3.15 10.50 6.72
C GLY A 320 2.23 11.21 5.72
N HIS A 321 2.73 11.62 4.57
CA HIS A 321 1.96 12.31 3.54
C HIS A 321 1.49 11.35 2.44
N ASP A 322 0.38 11.72 1.78
CA ASP A 322 -0.07 11.02 0.57
C ASP A 322 0.73 11.52 -0.64
N ARG A 323 0.90 10.65 -1.64
CA ARG A 323 1.62 10.99 -2.87
C ARG A 323 0.92 10.42 -4.10
N GLY A 324 0.70 11.27 -5.10
CA GLY A 324 0.22 10.85 -6.42
C GLY A 324 1.29 10.03 -7.16
N PHE A 325 0.89 8.92 -7.74
CA PHE A 325 1.69 8.11 -8.65
C PHE A 325 1.30 8.40 -10.10
N SER A 326 2.29 8.48 -10.98
CA SER A 326 2.09 8.40 -12.43
C SER A 326 3.28 7.67 -13.06
N TYR A 327 3.04 6.88 -14.11
CA TYR A 327 4.10 6.19 -14.86
C TYR A 327 5.10 7.19 -15.47
N GLU A 328 4.60 8.31 -15.97
CA GLU A 328 5.44 9.36 -16.53
C GLU A 328 6.36 9.96 -15.46
N GLY A 329 5.80 10.37 -14.31
CA GLY A 329 6.58 10.91 -13.19
C GLY A 329 7.61 9.91 -12.64
N PHE A 330 7.26 8.64 -12.60
CA PHE A 330 8.17 7.55 -12.24
C PHE A 330 9.38 7.50 -13.19
N MET A 331 9.14 7.42 -14.50
CA MET A 331 10.23 7.35 -15.49
C MET A 331 11.06 8.64 -15.56
N ASP A 332 10.43 9.80 -15.39
CA ASP A 332 11.14 11.08 -15.33
C ASP A 332 12.09 11.16 -14.16
N ARG A 333 11.65 10.72 -12.97
CA ARG A 333 12.48 10.66 -11.77
C ARG A 333 13.69 9.76 -11.97
N LEU A 334 13.49 8.56 -12.50
CA LEU A 334 14.57 7.61 -12.74
C LEU A 334 15.58 8.12 -13.78
N ASN A 335 15.09 8.69 -14.87
CA ASN A 335 15.95 9.27 -15.89
C ASN A 335 16.75 10.46 -15.35
N ALA A 336 16.12 11.37 -14.60
CA ALA A 336 16.77 12.56 -14.08
C ALA A 336 17.82 12.22 -13.00
N ASP A 337 17.41 11.45 -11.99
CA ASP A 337 18.24 11.23 -10.80
C ASP A 337 19.22 10.05 -10.97
N LEU A 338 18.82 8.95 -11.63
CA LEU A 338 19.67 7.77 -11.77
C LEU A 338 20.47 7.76 -13.07
N ALA A 339 19.82 7.90 -14.23
CA ALA A 339 20.55 7.82 -15.51
C ALA A 339 21.42 9.06 -15.74
N ASN A 340 20.82 10.26 -15.74
CA ASN A 340 21.51 11.51 -16.03
C ASN A 340 22.26 12.08 -14.81
N GLY A 341 21.80 11.80 -13.58
CA GLY A 341 22.46 12.21 -12.35
C GLY A 341 23.60 11.26 -11.97
N LEU A 342 23.36 10.37 -10.99
CA LEU A 342 24.39 9.48 -10.42
C LEU A 342 25.09 8.62 -11.47
N GLY A 343 24.35 8.05 -12.42
CA GLY A 343 24.93 7.19 -13.47
C GLY A 343 25.93 7.91 -14.36
N ASN A 344 25.58 9.10 -14.84
CA ASN A 344 26.47 9.92 -15.66
C ASN A 344 27.69 10.42 -14.87
N LEU A 345 27.48 10.88 -13.63
CA LEU A 345 28.57 11.33 -12.76
C LEU A 345 29.59 10.20 -12.51
N ALA A 346 29.11 9.00 -12.18
CA ALA A 346 29.95 7.83 -11.96
C ALA A 346 30.73 7.43 -13.23
N ALA A 347 30.05 7.30 -14.37
CA ALA A 347 30.66 6.92 -15.63
C ALA A 347 31.75 7.94 -16.07
N ARG A 348 31.46 9.24 -15.95
CA ARG A 348 32.42 10.30 -16.26
C ARG A 348 33.64 10.24 -15.34
N THR A 349 33.42 10.10 -14.04
CA THR A 349 34.52 10.05 -13.05
C THR A 349 35.43 8.85 -13.30
N LEU A 350 34.86 7.65 -13.42
CA LEU A 350 35.64 6.43 -13.68
C LEU A 350 36.38 6.49 -15.02
N SER A 351 35.73 7.03 -16.06
CA SER A 351 36.39 7.25 -17.37
C SER A 351 37.54 8.24 -17.30
N MET A 352 37.43 9.30 -16.51
CA MET A 352 38.54 10.27 -16.31
C MET A 352 39.71 9.64 -15.55
N ILE A 353 39.44 8.90 -14.47
CA ILE A 353 40.48 8.18 -13.71
C ILE A 353 41.18 7.16 -14.63
N GLN A 354 40.41 6.38 -15.39
CA GLN A 354 40.97 5.42 -16.34
C GLN A 354 41.85 6.11 -17.39
N ARG A 355 41.32 7.18 -18.00
CA ARG A 355 42.00 7.87 -19.11
C ARG A 355 43.24 8.64 -18.69
N TYR A 356 43.19 9.34 -17.53
CA TYR A 356 44.24 10.28 -17.14
C TYR A 356 45.23 9.69 -16.15
N ARG A 357 44.87 8.61 -15.47
CA ARG A 357 45.71 7.97 -14.42
C ARG A 357 45.81 6.45 -14.56
N GLY A 358 45.42 5.90 -15.72
CA GLY A 358 45.56 4.45 -15.97
C GLY A 358 44.72 3.58 -15.01
N GLY A 359 43.63 4.12 -14.45
CA GLY A 359 42.80 3.43 -13.49
C GLY A 359 43.25 3.54 -12.03
N VAL A 360 44.37 4.21 -11.77
CA VAL A 360 44.85 4.42 -10.39
C VAL A 360 44.35 5.74 -9.85
N VAL A 361 43.66 5.70 -8.71
CA VAL A 361 43.16 6.92 -8.06
C VAL A 361 44.34 7.66 -7.42
N PRO A 362 44.59 8.92 -7.81
CA PRO A 362 45.72 9.65 -7.30
C PRO A 362 45.52 10.13 -5.85
N MET A 363 46.61 10.33 -5.13
CA MET A 363 46.61 11.02 -3.84
C MET A 363 46.83 12.52 -4.08
N PRO A 364 45.92 13.39 -3.64
CA PRO A 364 46.05 14.83 -3.83
C PRO A 364 47.20 15.38 -2.99
N THR A 365 48.10 16.12 -3.62
CA THR A 365 49.22 16.82 -2.97
C THR A 365 48.94 18.31 -2.79
N VAL A 366 48.02 18.84 -3.58
CA VAL A 366 47.59 20.25 -3.55
C VAL A 366 46.08 20.25 -3.68
N MET A 367 45.41 21.09 -2.92
CA MET A 367 43.97 21.35 -3.03
C MET A 367 43.76 22.86 -3.04
N ASP A 368 43.11 23.38 -4.08
CA ASP A 368 42.69 24.76 -4.12
C ASP A 368 41.38 24.99 -3.30
N GLU A 369 40.91 26.24 -3.29
CA GLU A 369 39.70 26.61 -2.52
C GLU A 369 38.45 25.82 -2.94
N LEU A 370 38.28 25.59 -4.25
CA LEU A 370 37.17 24.83 -4.80
C LEU A 370 37.26 23.32 -4.40
N ASP A 371 38.45 22.75 -4.42
CA ASP A 371 38.67 21.37 -4.00
C ASP A 371 38.40 21.18 -2.51
N GLN A 372 38.80 22.15 -1.67
CA GLN A 372 38.56 22.14 -0.22
C GLN A 372 37.09 22.30 0.09
N GLU A 373 36.38 23.15 -0.67
CA GLU A 373 34.91 23.31 -0.54
C GLU A 373 34.19 21.98 -0.76
N MET A 374 34.53 21.26 -1.84
CA MET A 374 33.86 19.97 -2.14
C MET A 374 34.15 18.90 -1.08
N ALA A 375 35.38 18.84 -0.59
CA ALA A 375 35.77 17.92 0.48
C ALA A 375 35.00 18.24 1.80
N THR A 376 34.91 19.53 2.12
CA THR A 376 34.19 20.01 3.32
C THR A 376 32.68 19.74 3.23
N GLN A 377 32.07 19.93 2.06
CA GLN A 377 30.68 19.59 1.84
C GLN A 377 30.40 18.09 2.04
N LEU A 378 31.28 17.20 1.57
CA LEU A 378 31.14 15.76 1.81
C LEU A 378 31.14 15.43 3.31
N LEU A 379 32.04 16.08 4.09
CA LEU A 379 32.11 15.89 5.53
C LEU A 379 30.83 16.35 6.26
N ALA A 380 30.09 17.31 5.72
CA ALA A 380 28.81 17.75 6.25
C ALA A 380 27.65 16.86 5.79
N VAL A 381 27.59 16.49 4.52
CA VAL A 381 26.51 15.69 3.92
C VAL A 381 26.42 14.28 4.53
N PHE A 382 27.56 13.66 4.80
CA PHE A 382 27.58 12.28 5.29
C PHE A 382 26.86 12.12 6.66
N PRO A 383 27.19 12.87 7.72
CA PRO A 383 26.48 12.78 8.99
C PRO A 383 25.02 13.25 8.89
N GLU A 384 24.73 14.28 8.09
CA GLU A 384 23.36 14.77 7.89
C GLU A 384 22.47 13.71 7.24
N TYR A 385 22.96 13.02 6.20
CA TYR A 385 22.26 11.87 5.62
C TYR A 385 21.94 10.81 6.67
N LEU A 386 22.93 10.44 7.50
CA LEU A 386 22.77 9.41 8.53
C LEU A 386 21.75 9.82 9.60
N GLU A 387 21.67 11.10 9.92
CA GLU A 387 20.69 11.63 10.88
C GLU A 387 19.26 11.54 10.31
N GLN A 388 19.05 11.98 9.08
CA GLN A 388 17.77 11.84 8.38
C GLN A 388 17.34 10.36 8.29
N ALA A 389 18.26 9.49 7.89
CA ALA A 389 17.99 8.06 7.78
C ALA A 389 17.69 7.41 9.15
N ARG A 390 18.36 7.85 10.23
CA ARG A 390 18.06 7.42 11.61
C ARG A 390 16.65 7.80 12.05
N ALA A 391 16.18 8.96 11.63
CA ALA A 391 14.81 9.40 11.83
C ALA A 391 13.80 8.72 10.87
N SER A 392 14.22 7.71 10.11
CA SER A 392 13.43 7.02 9.07
C SER A 392 12.94 7.96 7.94
N ASN A 393 13.55 9.14 7.80
CA ASN A 393 13.27 10.10 6.74
C ASN A 393 14.20 9.90 5.53
N PHE A 394 14.01 8.81 4.79
CA PHE A 394 14.84 8.52 3.61
C PHE A 394 14.61 9.48 2.46
N HIS A 395 13.43 10.11 2.36
CA HIS A 395 13.21 11.20 1.42
C HIS A 395 14.19 12.35 1.67
N GLY A 396 14.27 12.83 2.91
CA GLY A 396 15.21 13.88 3.31
C GLY A 396 16.68 13.47 3.16
N ALA A 397 17.02 12.24 3.57
CA ALA A 397 18.38 11.71 3.40
C ALA A 397 18.82 11.71 1.93
N LEU A 398 17.99 11.22 1.03
CA LEU A 398 18.26 11.22 -0.41
C LEU A 398 18.29 12.65 -0.98
N ASP A 399 17.50 13.57 -0.47
CA ASP A 399 17.51 14.96 -0.92
C ASP A 399 18.83 15.66 -0.60
N VAL A 400 19.33 15.49 0.61
CA VAL A 400 20.66 15.95 1.04
C VAL A 400 21.75 15.41 0.10
N LEU A 401 21.76 14.09 -0.15
CA LEU A 401 22.74 13.45 -1.01
C LEU A 401 22.63 13.92 -2.46
N TRP A 402 21.43 13.95 -3.06
CA TRP A 402 21.24 14.38 -4.45
C TRP A 402 21.55 15.86 -4.65
N THR A 403 21.34 16.69 -3.64
CA THR A 403 21.77 18.09 -3.67
C THR A 403 23.30 18.19 -3.78
N TYR A 404 24.02 17.42 -3.00
CA TYR A 404 25.48 17.35 -3.09
C TYR A 404 25.96 16.79 -4.45
N LEU A 405 25.34 15.73 -4.98
CA LEU A 405 25.71 15.17 -6.29
C LEU A 405 25.56 16.21 -7.41
N ARG A 406 24.55 17.07 -7.36
CA ARG A 406 24.41 18.20 -8.31
C ARG A 406 25.55 19.22 -8.19
N THR A 407 26.06 19.47 -6.99
CA THR A 407 27.21 20.36 -6.83
C THR A 407 28.50 19.79 -7.44
N LEU A 408 28.65 18.44 -7.42
CA LEU A 408 29.78 17.77 -8.07
C LEU A 408 29.78 17.91 -9.59
N ASP A 409 28.60 17.93 -10.24
CA ASP A 409 28.52 18.23 -11.67
C ASP A 409 29.01 19.66 -11.96
N GLY A 410 28.61 20.63 -11.14
CA GLY A 410 29.10 22.01 -11.20
C GLY A 410 30.61 22.12 -10.95
N TYR A 411 31.13 21.33 -9.99
CA TYR A 411 32.55 21.24 -9.71
C TYR A 411 33.37 20.74 -10.92
N ILE A 412 32.90 19.66 -11.57
CA ILE A 412 33.56 19.15 -12.78
C ILE A 412 33.61 20.22 -13.89
N VAL A 413 32.53 20.98 -14.06
CA VAL A 413 32.46 22.05 -15.08
C VAL A 413 33.41 23.18 -14.75
N LYS A 414 33.53 23.61 -13.48
CA LYS A 414 34.43 24.68 -13.06
C LYS A 414 35.91 24.26 -13.07
N ALA A 415 36.21 23.05 -12.64
CA ALA A 415 37.57 22.52 -12.57
C ALA A 415 38.17 22.16 -13.97
N GLU A 416 37.31 21.92 -14.97
CA GLU A 416 37.68 21.60 -16.35
C GLU A 416 38.78 20.52 -16.46
N PRO A 417 38.63 19.31 -15.85
CA PRO A 417 39.66 18.29 -15.79
C PRO A 417 40.22 17.88 -17.16
N TRP A 418 39.43 18.03 -18.23
CA TRP A 418 39.88 17.79 -19.62
C TRP A 418 40.83 18.86 -20.13
N LYS A 419 40.87 20.06 -19.53
CA LYS A 419 41.90 21.08 -19.82
C LYS A 419 43.13 20.84 -18.96
N LEU A 420 42.95 20.55 -17.66
CA LEU A 420 44.05 20.23 -16.77
C LEU A 420 44.91 19.07 -17.29
N ALA A 421 44.31 18.03 -17.83
CA ALA A 421 44.96 16.86 -18.38
C ALA A 421 45.82 17.11 -19.63
N LYS A 422 45.81 18.32 -20.21
CA LYS A 422 46.60 18.69 -21.40
C LYS A 422 48.01 19.19 -21.06
N ASP A 423 48.22 19.60 -19.81
CA ASP A 423 49.49 20.18 -19.35
C ASP A 423 49.93 19.44 -18.07
N PRO A 424 51.08 18.69 -18.11
CA PRO A 424 51.61 17.99 -16.93
C PRO A 424 51.86 18.89 -15.73
N GLY A 425 52.08 20.21 -15.93
CA GLY A 425 52.18 21.17 -14.82
C GLY A 425 50.91 21.30 -13.97
N ASN A 426 49.79 20.88 -14.50
CA ASN A 426 48.48 20.87 -13.80
C ASN A 426 48.15 19.52 -13.14
N ASP A 427 49.03 18.51 -13.19
CA ASP A 427 48.82 17.17 -12.61
C ASP A 427 48.38 17.20 -11.14
N PRO A 428 48.99 18.01 -10.24
CA PRO A 428 48.54 18.07 -8.85
C PRO A 428 47.09 18.55 -8.67
N LYS A 429 46.62 19.47 -9.51
CA LYS A 429 45.20 19.93 -9.51
C LYS A 429 44.27 18.87 -10.06
N LEU A 430 44.62 18.24 -11.17
CA LEU A 430 43.86 17.14 -11.74
C LEU A 430 43.72 15.99 -10.73
N ASP A 431 44.80 15.66 -10.00
CA ASP A 431 44.77 14.65 -8.95
C ASP A 431 43.80 14.97 -7.83
N ALA A 432 43.73 16.24 -7.39
CA ALA A 432 42.78 16.68 -6.39
C ALA A 432 41.33 16.51 -6.87
N VAL A 433 41.04 16.91 -8.11
CA VAL A 433 39.69 16.76 -8.70
C VAL A 433 39.29 15.29 -8.75
N LEU A 434 40.16 14.41 -9.28
CA LEU A 434 39.84 12.98 -9.41
C LEU A 434 39.68 12.31 -8.04
N ALA A 435 40.51 12.66 -7.06
CA ALA A 435 40.43 12.13 -5.70
C ALA A 435 39.10 12.56 -5.00
N ASN A 436 38.70 13.81 -5.13
CA ASN A 436 37.45 14.31 -4.56
C ASN A 436 36.21 13.60 -5.16
N LEU A 437 36.16 13.47 -6.48
CA LEU A 437 35.10 12.76 -7.16
C LEU A 437 35.03 11.28 -6.75
N TYR A 438 36.17 10.61 -6.66
CA TYR A 438 36.25 9.23 -6.19
C TYR A 438 35.74 9.08 -4.76
N ARG A 439 36.16 9.95 -3.83
CA ARG A 439 35.71 9.93 -2.43
C ARG A 439 34.21 10.15 -2.32
N ALA A 440 33.68 11.10 -3.09
CA ALA A 440 32.24 11.38 -3.14
C ALA A 440 31.43 10.17 -3.64
N LEU A 441 31.87 9.52 -4.71
CA LEU A 441 31.20 8.32 -5.24
C LEU A 441 31.31 7.13 -4.28
N ARG A 442 32.45 6.98 -3.59
CA ARG A 442 32.63 5.93 -2.59
C ARG A 442 31.69 6.10 -1.39
N ALA A 443 31.54 7.33 -0.90
CA ALA A 443 30.57 7.66 0.13
C ALA A 443 29.13 7.45 -0.37
N THR A 444 28.83 7.87 -1.60
CA THR A 444 27.52 7.67 -2.22
C THR A 444 27.15 6.19 -2.30
N ALA A 445 28.06 5.31 -2.76
CA ALA A 445 27.81 3.88 -2.83
C ALA A 445 27.39 3.31 -1.45
N LEU A 446 28.09 3.73 -0.39
CA LEU A 446 27.77 3.30 0.97
C LEU A 446 26.41 3.84 1.45
N LEU A 447 26.13 5.13 1.23
CA LEU A 447 24.92 5.79 1.69
C LEU A 447 23.66 5.26 0.99
N VAL A 448 23.73 4.96 -0.32
CA VAL A 448 22.57 4.45 -1.05
C VAL A 448 22.37 2.95 -0.91
N ALA A 449 23.30 2.19 -0.34
CA ALA A 449 23.23 0.73 -0.23
C ALA A 449 21.96 0.20 0.50
N PRO A 450 21.43 0.83 1.54
CA PRO A 450 20.16 0.40 2.13
C PRO A 450 18.98 0.50 1.16
N VAL A 451 18.97 1.53 0.31
CA VAL A 451 17.88 1.82 -0.63
C VAL A 451 18.06 1.02 -1.93
N MET A 452 19.26 1.08 -2.53
CA MET A 452 19.59 0.50 -3.84
C MET A 452 20.79 -0.44 -3.72
N PRO A 453 20.62 -1.64 -3.13
CA PRO A 453 21.75 -2.52 -2.82
C PRO A 453 22.51 -3.03 -4.05
N GLU A 454 21.84 -3.27 -5.18
CA GLU A 454 22.46 -3.78 -6.40
C GLU A 454 23.25 -2.69 -7.13
N LEU A 455 22.65 -1.49 -7.27
CA LEU A 455 23.34 -0.32 -7.85
C LEU A 455 24.53 0.09 -7.00
N ALA A 456 24.36 0.13 -5.67
CA ALA A 456 25.43 0.44 -4.73
C ALA A 456 26.61 -0.54 -4.85
N GLN A 457 26.34 -1.85 -4.96
CA GLN A 457 27.36 -2.87 -5.16
C GLN A 457 28.09 -2.70 -6.50
N THR A 458 27.34 -2.43 -7.58
CA THR A 458 27.92 -2.19 -8.90
C THR A 458 28.86 -0.97 -8.89
N LEU A 459 28.44 0.12 -8.24
CA LEU A 459 29.28 1.31 -8.08
C LEU A 459 30.50 1.00 -7.22
N TRP A 460 30.34 0.25 -6.11
CA TRP A 460 31.41 -0.15 -5.20
C TRP A 460 32.49 -0.97 -5.89
N GLU A 461 32.08 -1.95 -6.72
CA GLU A 461 32.99 -2.74 -7.55
C GLU A 461 33.68 -1.89 -8.61
N GLY A 462 32.95 -0.99 -9.26
CA GLY A 462 33.54 -0.03 -10.22
C GLY A 462 34.57 0.90 -9.60
N LEU A 463 34.46 1.18 -8.30
CA LEU A 463 35.44 1.94 -7.53
C LEU A 463 36.66 1.10 -7.05
N GLY A 464 36.74 -0.20 -7.44
CA GLY A 464 37.88 -1.07 -7.14
C GLY A 464 37.74 -1.89 -5.85
N HIS A 465 36.59 -1.88 -5.21
CA HIS A 465 36.37 -2.69 -4.00
C HIS A 465 35.89 -4.11 -4.34
N SER A 466 36.49 -5.11 -3.69
CA SER A 466 36.13 -6.54 -3.87
C SER A 466 35.16 -7.09 -2.80
N THR A 467 34.86 -6.29 -1.77
CA THR A 467 33.94 -6.66 -0.68
C THR A 467 32.51 -6.29 -1.03
N LYS A 468 31.54 -6.82 -0.27
CA LYS A 468 30.17 -6.33 -0.38
C LYS A 468 30.05 -4.97 0.31
N VAL A 469 29.43 -4.01 -0.36
CA VAL A 469 29.19 -2.68 0.19
C VAL A 469 28.39 -2.76 1.51
N THR A 470 27.44 -3.70 1.61
CA THR A 470 26.60 -3.92 2.80
C THR A 470 27.34 -4.52 4.00
N GLU A 471 28.57 -5.02 3.82
CA GLU A 471 29.45 -5.49 4.91
C GLU A 471 30.30 -4.35 5.50
N THR A 472 30.32 -3.19 4.84
CA THR A 472 30.98 -1.98 5.34
C THR A 472 30.02 -1.22 6.25
N THR A 473 30.42 -1.02 7.52
CA THR A 473 29.61 -0.23 8.45
C THR A 473 29.87 1.27 8.29
N PHE A 474 28.86 2.09 8.57
CA PHE A 474 29.02 3.55 8.52
C PHE A 474 30.10 4.06 9.50
N HIS A 475 30.23 3.44 10.67
CA HIS A 475 31.23 3.82 11.69
C HIS A 475 32.66 3.42 11.31
N GLY A 476 32.84 2.35 10.53
CA GLY A 476 34.14 1.90 10.06
C GLY A 476 34.61 2.58 8.76
N PHE A 477 33.80 3.46 8.20
CA PHE A 477 34.08 4.08 6.93
C PHE A 477 34.85 5.39 7.07
N ALA A 478 36.11 5.40 6.57
CA ALA A 478 36.92 6.61 6.49
C ALA A 478 36.60 7.37 5.19
N LEU A 479 36.03 8.57 5.32
CA LEU A 479 35.65 9.40 4.16
C LEU A 479 36.89 9.83 3.34
N ASP A 480 37.99 10.11 4.00
CA ASP A 480 39.28 10.56 3.45
C ASP A 480 40.24 9.40 3.19
N GLY A 481 39.81 8.17 3.46
CA GLY A 481 40.64 6.98 3.27
C GLY A 481 41.17 6.87 1.84
N PRO A 482 42.42 6.33 1.66
CA PRO A 482 43.00 6.15 0.34
C PRO A 482 42.19 5.14 -0.48
N ALA A 483 42.36 5.18 -1.80
CA ALA A 483 41.86 4.13 -2.67
C ALA A 483 42.55 2.80 -2.34
N ILE A 484 41.78 1.70 -2.36
CA ILE A 484 42.29 0.37 -1.96
C ILE A 484 43.12 -0.27 -3.11
N GLY A 485 42.94 0.22 -4.35
CA GLY A 485 43.63 -0.30 -5.55
C GLY A 485 43.20 0.45 -6.81
N PRO A 486 43.51 -0.08 -7.99
CA PRO A 486 42.94 0.47 -9.23
C PRO A 486 41.41 0.34 -9.25
N ILE A 487 40.77 1.25 -9.97
CA ILE A 487 39.33 1.15 -10.21
C ILE A 487 38.99 -0.14 -10.96
N GLY A 488 37.78 -0.65 -10.75
CA GLY A 488 37.24 -1.80 -11.45
C GLY A 488 36.68 -1.45 -12.83
N GLU A 489 36.04 -2.42 -13.44
CA GLU A 489 35.31 -2.21 -14.69
C GLU A 489 34.13 -1.25 -14.49
N SER A 490 34.04 -0.20 -15.33
CA SER A 490 32.92 0.73 -15.31
C SER A 490 31.70 0.10 -16.01
N LYS A 491 30.69 -0.29 -15.24
CA LYS A 491 29.40 -0.76 -15.75
C LYS A 491 28.37 0.36 -15.66
N PRO A 492 27.41 0.45 -16.59
CA PRO A 492 26.29 1.38 -16.47
C PRO A 492 25.50 1.08 -15.18
N LEU A 493 25.31 2.09 -14.33
CA LEU A 493 24.54 1.95 -13.09
C LEU A 493 23.03 1.88 -13.35
N PHE A 494 22.58 2.62 -14.35
CA PHE A 494 21.16 2.66 -14.75
C PHE A 494 21.07 3.00 -16.24
N GLN A 495 20.20 2.30 -16.98
CA GLN A 495 19.93 2.59 -18.38
C GLN A 495 18.83 3.64 -18.50
N ARG A 496 19.05 4.61 -19.39
CA ARG A 496 18.03 5.62 -19.67
C ARG A 496 16.77 4.96 -20.25
N ILE A 497 15.62 5.30 -19.68
CA ILE A 497 14.32 4.80 -20.09
C ILE A 497 13.82 5.59 -21.30
N ASP A 498 13.43 4.90 -22.37
CA ASP A 498 12.69 5.47 -23.50
C ASP A 498 11.21 5.58 -23.11
N LYS A 499 10.79 6.80 -22.75
CA LYS A 499 9.45 7.07 -22.23
C LYS A 499 8.35 6.76 -23.23
N GLU A 500 8.55 7.11 -24.52
CA GLU A 500 7.51 6.92 -25.54
C GLU A 500 7.23 5.43 -25.74
N LYS A 501 8.30 4.63 -25.86
CA LYS A 501 8.20 3.19 -25.98
C LYS A 501 7.55 2.56 -24.75
N GLU A 502 8.06 2.89 -23.56
CA GLU A 502 7.60 2.28 -22.32
C GLU A 502 6.14 2.66 -21.99
N MET A 503 5.72 3.91 -22.27
CA MET A 503 4.32 4.32 -22.09
C MET A 503 3.38 3.55 -23.04
N SER A 504 3.79 3.34 -24.30
CA SER A 504 3.03 2.52 -25.23
C SER A 504 2.85 1.08 -24.72
N ASP A 505 3.94 0.48 -24.22
CA ASP A 505 3.93 -0.88 -23.69
C ASP A 505 3.09 -0.99 -22.38
N LEU A 506 3.15 0.02 -21.52
CA LEU A 506 2.36 0.08 -20.27
C LEU A 506 0.87 0.25 -20.56
N MET A 507 0.51 1.14 -21.49
CA MET A 507 -0.89 1.31 -21.92
C MET A 507 -1.43 0.03 -22.59
N ALA A 508 -0.60 -0.70 -23.33
CA ALA A 508 -0.98 -1.98 -23.91
C ALA A 508 -1.15 -3.08 -22.85
N ALA A 509 -0.36 -3.04 -21.78
CA ALA A 509 -0.42 -4.00 -20.67
C ALA A 509 -1.57 -3.69 -19.68
N ASP A 510 -1.86 -2.42 -19.44
CA ASP A 510 -2.99 -1.95 -18.63
C ASP A 510 -4.31 -1.86 -19.42
N ALA A 511 -4.25 -2.01 -20.76
CA ALA A 511 -5.46 -2.26 -21.53
C ALA A 511 -6.16 -3.43 -20.82
N PRO A 512 -7.44 -3.26 -20.38
CA PRO A 512 -8.14 -4.34 -19.72
C PRO A 512 -7.89 -5.56 -20.62
N ALA A 513 -7.26 -6.60 -20.09
CA ALA A 513 -7.24 -7.88 -20.78
C ALA A 513 -8.67 -8.01 -21.23
N GLU A 514 -8.91 -8.04 -22.55
CA GLU A 514 -10.21 -8.44 -23.03
C GLU A 514 -10.48 -9.73 -22.26
N ILE A 515 -11.22 -9.58 -21.15
CA ILE A 515 -11.90 -10.70 -20.57
C ILE A 515 -12.83 -11.06 -21.72
N LYS A 516 -12.33 -11.90 -22.62
CA LYS A 516 -13.23 -12.68 -23.42
C LYS A 516 -13.95 -13.52 -22.39
N PRO A 517 -15.15 -13.10 -21.94
CA PRO A 517 -15.95 -14.02 -21.20
C PRO A 517 -15.98 -15.25 -22.11
N SER A 518 -15.87 -16.42 -21.54
CA SER A 518 -16.32 -17.64 -22.19
C SER A 518 -17.85 -17.56 -22.22
N LEU A 519 -18.36 -16.57 -22.93
CA LEU A 519 -19.75 -16.43 -23.27
C LEU A 519 -19.97 -17.47 -24.37
N ASP A 520 -20.74 -18.51 -24.05
CA ASP A 520 -21.56 -19.14 -25.06
C ASP A 520 -22.51 -18.05 -25.56
N VAL A 521 -22.03 -17.27 -26.53
CA VAL A 521 -22.86 -16.24 -27.15
C VAL A 521 -23.91 -17.01 -27.97
N PRO A 522 -25.21 -16.85 -27.66
CA PRO A 522 -26.26 -17.51 -28.42
C PRO A 522 -26.13 -17.11 -29.90
N GLU A 523 -26.40 -18.04 -30.79
CA GLU A 523 -26.45 -17.75 -32.21
C GLU A 523 -27.37 -16.58 -32.50
N ILE A 524 -27.00 -15.76 -33.50
CA ILE A 524 -27.83 -14.65 -33.97
C ILE A 524 -29.16 -15.24 -34.46
N ARG A 525 -30.27 -14.73 -33.96
CA ARG A 525 -31.60 -15.14 -34.37
C ARG A 525 -31.83 -14.80 -35.85
N GLU A 526 -32.90 -15.37 -36.41
CA GLU A 526 -33.32 -15.09 -37.77
C GLU A 526 -33.41 -13.60 -38.07
N THR A 527 -32.99 -13.21 -39.26
CA THR A 527 -33.04 -11.81 -39.73
C THR A 527 -34.47 -11.31 -39.76
N VAL A 528 -34.73 -10.13 -39.22
CA VAL A 528 -36.02 -9.44 -39.28
C VAL A 528 -35.89 -8.21 -40.17
N GLU A 529 -36.93 -7.90 -40.90
CA GLU A 529 -37.04 -6.66 -41.68
C GLU A 529 -37.08 -5.44 -40.75
N ALA A 530 -36.44 -4.35 -41.15
CA ALA A 530 -36.38 -3.11 -40.38
C ALA A 530 -37.77 -2.60 -39.97
N ASP A 531 -38.74 -2.69 -40.85
CA ASP A 531 -40.15 -2.33 -40.60
C ASP A 531 -40.80 -3.16 -39.47
N THR A 532 -40.32 -4.37 -39.27
CA THR A 532 -40.81 -5.22 -38.16
C THR A 532 -40.21 -4.76 -36.84
N PHE A 533 -38.92 -4.39 -36.84
CA PHE A 533 -38.28 -3.86 -35.66
C PHE A 533 -38.87 -2.48 -35.25
N PHE A 534 -39.11 -1.60 -36.21
CA PHE A 534 -39.69 -0.26 -35.93
C PHE A 534 -41.14 -0.31 -35.47
N LYS A 535 -41.80 -1.44 -35.48
CA LYS A 535 -43.12 -1.62 -34.80
C LYS A 535 -42.97 -1.71 -33.28
N VAL A 536 -41.77 -1.95 -32.77
CA VAL A 536 -41.51 -1.97 -31.29
C VAL A 536 -41.25 -0.56 -30.82
N ASP A 537 -42.05 -0.06 -29.88
CA ASP A 537 -41.87 1.27 -29.28
C ASP A 537 -40.95 1.16 -28.06
N LEU A 538 -39.67 1.56 -28.24
CA LEU A 538 -38.68 1.59 -27.16
C LEU A 538 -38.54 3.01 -26.62
N ARG A 539 -38.72 3.19 -25.30
CA ARG A 539 -38.65 4.51 -24.65
C ARG A 539 -37.73 4.52 -23.43
N VAL A 540 -37.14 5.68 -23.19
CA VAL A 540 -36.50 5.96 -21.90
C VAL A 540 -37.60 6.08 -20.84
N GLY A 541 -37.46 5.33 -19.75
CA GLY A 541 -38.32 5.38 -18.56
C GLY A 541 -37.52 5.73 -17.33
N LYS A 542 -38.15 6.40 -16.37
CA LYS A 542 -37.61 6.66 -15.04
C LYS A 542 -38.40 5.91 -13.98
N ILE A 543 -37.74 5.09 -13.18
CA ILE A 543 -38.35 4.34 -12.10
C ILE A 543 -38.66 5.30 -10.94
N LEU A 544 -39.92 5.50 -10.62
CA LEU A 544 -40.41 6.38 -9.56
C LEU A 544 -40.61 5.63 -8.25
N GLU A 545 -41.12 4.41 -8.32
CA GLU A 545 -41.42 3.56 -7.18
C GLU A 545 -40.98 2.11 -7.52
N ALA A 546 -40.48 1.39 -6.52
CA ALA A 546 -40.16 -0.02 -6.65
C ALA A 546 -40.45 -0.76 -5.35
N GLU A 547 -41.11 -1.93 -5.45
CA GLU A 547 -41.44 -2.79 -4.30
C GLU A 547 -41.36 -4.27 -4.69
N ARG A 548 -40.99 -5.14 -3.74
CA ARG A 548 -41.01 -6.58 -3.96
C ARG A 548 -42.43 -7.09 -4.07
N VAL A 549 -42.70 -7.98 -5.02
CA VAL A 549 -43.97 -8.65 -5.13
C VAL A 549 -44.12 -9.68 -3.99
N PRO A 550 -45.16 -9.62 -3.15
CA PRO A 550 -45.35 -10.59 -2.07
C PRO A 550 -45.28 -12.03 -2.54
N LYS A 551 -44.58 -12.89 -1.80
CA LYS A 551 -44.35 -14.31 -2.09
C LYS A 551 -43.50 -14.59 -3.36
N SER A 552 -42.74 -13.61 -3.83
CA SER A 552 -41.80 -13.79 -4.94
C SER A 552 -40.45 -13.15 -4.62
N ASP A 553 -39.37 -13.95 -4.68
CA ASP A 553 -37.98 -13.50 -4.58
C ASP A 553 -37.44 -12.95 -5.91
N LYS A 554 -38.19 -13.16 -7.02
CA LYS A 554 -37.75 -12.82 -8.37
C LYS A 554 -38.39 -11.55 -8.91
N LEU A 555 -39.60 -11.19 -8.43
CA LEU A 555 -40.37 -10.13 -9.05
C LEU A 555 -40.29 -8.83 -8.25
N ILE A 556 -40.04 -7.74 -8.97
CA ILE A 556 -40.16 -6.36 -8.48
C ILE A 556 -41.27 -5.67 -9.27
N LYS A 557 -42.25 -5.07 -8.58
CA LYS A 557 -43.23 -4.16 -9.13
C LYS A 557 -42.65 -2.76 -9.13
N MET A 558 -42.71 -2.09 -10.22
CA MET A 558 -42.16 -0.75 -10.42
C MET A 558 -43.20 0.16 -11.04
N LYS A 559 -43.19 1.43 -10.62
CA LYS A 559 -43.91 2.51 -11.29
C LYS A 559 -42.93 3.29 -12.11
N VAL A 560 -43.10 3.31 -13.42
CA VAL A 560 -42.15 3.86 -14.37
C VAL A 560 -42.79 4.99 -15.16
N ASP A 561 -42.18 6.16 -15.12
CA ASP A 561 -42.56 7.33 -15.95
C ASP A 561 -41.89 7.16 -17.32
N ILE A 562 -42.69 7.12 -18.39
CA ILE A 562 -42.24 7.03 -19.77
C ILE A 562 -42.43 8.35 -20.53
N GLY A 563 -42.60 9.48 -19.82
CA GLY A 563 -42.78 10.83 -20.36
C GLY A 563 -44.19 11.17 -20.84
N LEU A 564 -44.94 10.19 -21.30
CA LEU A 564 -46.34 10.34 -21.71
C LEU A 564 -47.29 9.99 -20.56
N GLU A 565 -46.95 9.01 -19.78
CA GLU A 565 -47.72 8.47 -18.66
C GLU A 565 -46.84 7.69 -17.71
N GLN A 566 -47.37 7.37 -16.55
CA GLN A 566 -46.74 6.47 -15.57
C GLN A 566 -47.37 5.09 -15.65
N ARG A 567 -46.55 4.04 -15.75
CA ARG A 567 -47.00 2.66 -15.91
C ARG A 567 -46.54 1.76 -14.77
N THR A 568 -47.33 0.78 -14.45
CA THR A 568 -46.90 -0.34 -13.62
C THR A 568 -46.19 -1.37 -14.51
N ILE A 569 -44.95 -1.68 -14.19
CA ILE A 569 -44.14 -2.72 -14.86
C ILE A 569 -43.66 -3.70 -13.78
N VAL A 570 -43.83 -5.00 -14.05
CA VAL A 570 -43.32 -6.07 -13.17
C VAL A 570 -42.17 -6.78 -13.87
N GLY A 571 -41.01 -6.75 -13.26
CA GLY A 571 -39.79 -7.33 -13.82
C GLY A 571 -39.20 -8.47 -12.98
N GLY A 572 -38.68 -9.49 -13.63
CA GLY A 572 -37.99 -10.64 -13.01
C GLY A 572 -36.57 -10.34 -12.54
N ILE A 573 -36.33 -9.19 -11.92
CA ILE A 573 -35.01 -8.66 -11.59
C ILE A 573 -34.70 -8.71 -10.08
N GLY A 574 -35.62 -9.21 -9.24
CA GLY A 574 -35.51 -9.15 -7.78
C GLY A 574 -34.37 -9.97 -7.17
N LYS A 575 -33.78 -10.91 -7.93
CA LYS A 575 -32.55 -11.59 -7.51
C LYS A 575 -31.26 -10.78 -7.75
N ALA A 576 -31.32 -9.78 -8.61
CA ALA A 576 -30.16 -8.99 -9.01
C ALA A 576 -30.19 -7.55 -8.47
N TYR A 577 -31.40 -7.04 -8.10
CA TYR A 577 -31.59 -5.67 -7.65
C TYR A 577 -32.46 -5.62 -6.41
N GLU A 578 -32.11 -4.73 -5.48
CA GLU A 578 -33.01 -4.33 -4.41
C GLU A 578 -33.89 -3.16 -4.87
N PRO A 579 -35.14 -3.06 -4.39
CA PRO A 579 -36.03 -1.96 -4.77
C PRO A 579 -35.44 -0.57 -4.57
N ALA A 580 -34.67 -0.36 -3.50
CA ALA A 580 -34.04 0.93 -3.20
C ALA A 580 -33.02 1.35 -4.27
N ASP A 581 -32.31 0.39 -4.87
CA ASP A 581 -31.29 0.65 -5.89
C ASP A 581 -31.87 1.01 -7.27
N LEU A 582 -33.18 0.83 -7.43
CA LEU A 582 -33.88 1.09 -8.67
C LEU A 582 -34.52 2.50 -8.71
N LEU A 583 -34.71 3.14 -7.55
CA LEU A 583 -35.35 4.44 -7.48
C LEU A 583 -34.57 5.52 -8.25
N ASN A 584 -35.29 6.30 -9.04
CA ASN A 584 -34.79 7.35 -9.90
C ASN A 584 -33.86 6.88 -11.04
N ARG A 585 -33.71 5.56 -11.25
CA ARG A 585 -32.89 5.01 -12.31
C ARG A 585 -33.56 5.16 -13.67
N LEU A 586 -32.77 5.53 -14.69
CA LEU A 586 -33.21 5.52 -16.07
C LEU A 586 -33.05 4.10 -16.64
N VAL A 587 -34.05 3.68 -17.40
CA VAL A 587 -34.13 2.35 -18.02
C VAL A 587 -34.70 2.45 -19.42
N VAL A 588 -34.51 1.40 -20.23
CA VAL A 588 -35.18 1.28 -21.53
C VAL A 588 -36.40 0.38 -21.37
N VAL A 589 -37.54 0.86 -21.82
CA VAL A 589 -38.85 0.20 -21.70
C VAL A 589 -39.40 -0.13 -23.09
N VAL A 590 -39.87 -1.35 -23.29
CA VAL A 590 -40.73 -1.72 -24.43
C VAL A 590 -42.15 -1.27 -24.07
N ALA A 591 -42.61 -0.19 -24.68
CA ALA A 591 -43.81 0.52 -24.27
C ALA A 591 -45.12 -0.02 -24.91
N ASN A 592 -45.03 -0.67 -26.06
CA ASN A 592 -46.23 -1.14 -26.79
C ASN A 592 -46.45 -2.65 -26.73
N LEU A 593 -45.98 -3.31 -25.67
CA LEU A 593 -46.36 -4.71 -25.40
C LEU A 593 -47.76 -4.81 -24.83
N ALA A 594 -48.49 -5.87 -25.22
CA ALA A 594 -49.76 -6.21 -24.64
C ALA A 594 -49.65 -6.44 -23.12
N PRO A 595 -50.56 -5.91 -22.28
CA PRO A 595 -50.53 -6.11 -20.85
C PRO A 595 -50.50 -7.58 -20.45
N ARG A 596 -49.69 -7.91 -19.42
CA ARG A 596 -49.58 -9.29 -18.92
C ARG A 596 -49.71 -9.33 -17.40
N LYS A 597 -50.51 -10.29 -16.89
CA LYS A 597 -50.63 -10.51 -15.44
C LYS A 597 -49.51 -11.40 -14.92
N LEU A 598 -48.78 -10.90 -13.92
CA LEU A 598 -47.71 -11.60 -13.20
C LEU A 598 -48.08 -11.61 -11.69
N MET A 599 -48.33 -12.77 -11.13
CA MET A 599 -48.81 -12.95 -9.74
C MET A 599 -49.96 -12.01 -9.35
N GLY A 600 -50.94 -11.85 -10.28
CA GLY A 600 -52.12 -11.02 -10.04
C GLY A 600 -51.93 -9.52 -10.33
N ILE A 601 -50.73 -9.06 -10.60
CA ILE A 601 -50.40 -7.66 -10.94
C ILE A 601 -50.29 -7.53 -12.46
N GLU A 602 -50.98 -6.56 -13.04
CA GLU A 602 -50.91 -6.30 -14.48
C GLU A 602 -49.70 -5.43 -14.81
N SER A 603 -48.83 -5.95 -15.69
CA SER A 603 -47.63 -5.26 -16.19
C SER A 603 -47.90 -4.67 -17.56
N HIS A 604 -47.67 -3.36 -17.72
CA HIS A 604 -47.90 -2.59 -18.95
C HIS A 604 -46.58 -2.21 -19.63
N GLY A 605 -45.78 -3.21 -19.97
CA GLY A 605 -44.50 -3.04 -20.64
C GLY A 605 -43.43 -3.99 -20.08
N MET A 606 -42.23 -3.89 -20.61
CA MET A 606 -41.07 -4.71 -20.22
C MET A 606 -39.80 -3.86 -20.18
N LEU A 607 -38.95 -4.06 -19.15
CA LEU A 607 -37.62 -3.47 -19.10
C LEU A 607 -36.66 -4.29 -19.98
N LEU A 608 -35.79 -3.61 -20.72
CA LEU A 608 -34.70 -4.28 -21.43
C LEU A 608 -33.53 -4.53 -20.47
N ALA A 609 -33.03 -5.76 -20.53
CA ALA A 609 -31.85 -6.18 -19.78
C ALA A 609 -31.00 -7.12 -20.63
N ALA A 610 -29.70 -7.00 -20.53
CA ALA A 610 -28.76 -8.03 -20.94
C ALA A 610 -28.72 -9.11 -19.86
N SER A 611 -28.42 -10.36 -20.23
CA SER A 611 -28.27 -11.46 -19.26
C SER A 611 -26.93 -12.16 -19.50
N ASP A 612 -26.26 -12.53 -18.42
CA ASP A 612 -25.08 -13.41 -18.48
C ASP A 612 -25.50 -14.90 -18.59
N ASN A 613 -24.51 -15.79 -18.67
CA ASN A 613 -24.74 -17.24 -18.76
C ASN A 613 -25.45 -17.82 -17.52
N ALA A 614 -25.38 -17.12 -16.38
CA ALA A 614 -26.11 -17.48 -15.16
C ALA A 614 -27.51 -16.87 -15.11
N SER A 615 -27.97 -16.24 -16.20
CA SER A 615 -29.27 -15.53 -16.31
C SER A 615 -29.43 -14.37 -15.33
N LYS A 616 -28.31 -13.76 -14.87
CA LYS A 616 -28.36 -12.53 -14.09
C LYS A 616 -28.72 -11.35 -15.01
N PRO A 617 -29.79 -10.60 -14.74
CA PRO A 617 -30.20 -9.47 -15.57
C PRO A 617 -29.34 -8.22 -15.27
N TYR A 618 -28.93 -7.53 -16.34
CA TYR A 618 -28.27 -6.23 -16.30
C TYR A 618 -29.15 -5.22 -17.03
N LEU A 619 -29.79 -4.29 -16.30
CA LEU A 619 -30.69 -3.31 -16.90
C LEU A 619 -29.94 -2.40 -17.87
N ILE A 620 -30.47 -2.26 -19.08
CA ILE A 620 -29.96 -1.30 -20.06
C ILE A 620 -30.35 0.11 -19.62
N ALA A 621 -29.35 0.93 -19.31
CA ALA A 621 -29.53 2.31 -18.87
C ALA A 621 -29.11 3.28 -19.97
N PRO A 622 -29.95 4.27 -20.33
CA PRO A 622 -29.53 5.37 -21.21
C PRO A 622 -28.61 6.32 -20.44
N PRO A 623 -27.91 7.28 -21.13
CA PRO A 623 -27.13 8.33 -20.49
C PRO A 623 -27.94 9.10 -19.45
N ALA A 624 -27.24 9.66 -18.42
CA ALA A 624 -27.89 10.31 -17.28
C ALA A 624 -28.67 11.59 -17.63
N ASP A 625 -28.38 12.21 -18.76
CA ASP A 625 -29.03 13.39 -19.32
C ASP A 625 -30.23 13.08 -20.23
N ALA A 626 -30.51 11.79 -20.48
CA ALA A 626 -31.69 11.38 -21.23
C ALA A 626 -32.97 11.64 -20.43
N LEU A 627 -34.01 12.09 -21.11
CA LEU A 627 -35.30 12.38 -20.47
C LEU A 627 -36.32 11.24 -20.68
N PRO A 628 -37.19 10.98 -19.67
CA PRO A 628 -38.30 10.03 -19.85
C PRO A 628 -39.11 10.38 -21.09
N GLY A 629 -39.47 9.37 -21.87
CA GLY A 629 -40.20 9.52 -23.12
C GLY A 629 -39.35 9.62 -24.39
N PHE A 630 -38.03 9.83 -24.28
CA PHE A 630 -37.15 9.79 -25.46
C PHE A 630 -37.26 8.42 -26.15
N LEU A 631 -37.34 8.46 -27.49
CA LEU A 631 -37.37 7.24 -28.30
C LEU A 631 -35.96 6.65 -28.39
N VAL A 632 -35.87 5.35 -28.17
CA VAL A 632 -34.67 4.55 -28.41
C VAL A 632 -34.81 3.93 -29.81
N LYS A 633 -33.86 4.21 -30.70
CA LYS A 633 -33.87 3.78 -32.09
C LYS A 633 -32.67 2.90 -32.40
#